data_d494b2b27758b078d6a4559fcb2322b1
#
_entry.id   d494b2b27758b078d6a4559fcb2322b1
#
_cell.length_a   1.000
_cell.length_b   1.000
_cell.length_c   1.000
_cell.angle_alpha   90.00
_cell.angle_beta   90.00
_cell.angle_gamma   90.00
#
_symmetry.space_group_name_H-M   'P 1'
#
loop_
_entity.id
_entity.type
_entity.pdbx_description
1 polymer ?
#
loop_
_entity_poly.entity_id
_entity_poly.type
_entity_poly.pdbx_seq_one_letter_code
_entity_poly.pdbx_strand_id
1 'polypeptide(L)'
;MAEVKENSSIQLFEDQKIRTAWDAEKEEWYFAIVDVIAVLTDSADPQNYWRVLKKRLKDEGNETITNCNGLKMTAPDGKKRKTDVANTEQLLRIIQSIPSPKAEPFKAWLAMVGKERIEETIDPEQAIDRALDTYLKKGYSEEWIHQRLLAIRIRNELTDEWKKRGVQKGREYAILTDEISRAWSGMTTGQYKRLKGLTKENLRDNMTDLELVLTMLAEASTTDISKTAKPQTFEENKQVAKRGGKVAGIARQALEAETGKPVITEKNAFDFQQLVTDIVKDAAELPENPTEKKDKD
;
A
#
# COMPACT_ATOMS: atom_id res chain seq x y z
N MET A 1 2.43 15.95 -19.53
CA MET A 1 1.79 14.62 -19.67
C MET A 1 2.71 13.64 -18.95
N ALA A 2 2.32 13.23 -17.73
CA ALA A 2 3.08 12.26 -16.98
C ALA A 2 3.05 10.90 -17.70
N GLU A 3 4.20 10.25 -17.82
CA GLU A 3 4.33 8.89 -18.33
C GLU A 3 3.67 7.93 -17.33
N VAL A 4 2.51 7.42 -17.71
CA VAL A 4 1.86 6.30 -17.00
C VAL A 4 2.72 5.06 -17.29
N LYS A 5 3.50 4.59 -16.32
CA LYS A 5 4.23 3.33 -16.43
C LYS A 5 3.21 2.18 -16.46
N GLU A 6 3.12 1.51 -17.62
CA GLU A 6 2.49 0.18 -17.71
C GLU A 6 3.31 -0.78 -16.83
N ASN A 7 2.75 -1.16 -15.70
CA ASN A 7 3.34 -2.20 -14.86
C ASN A 7 2.49 -3.46 -14.91
N SER A 8 3.16 -4.59 -14.98
CA SER A 8 2.64 -5.92 -15.21
C SER A 8 1.55 -6.34 -14.22
N SER A 9 0.45 -6.81 -14.79
CA SER A 9 -0.61 -7.71 -14.27
C SER A 9 -0.66 -8.00 -12.77
N ILE A 10 -1.65 -7.42 -12.10
CA ILE A 10 -2.17 -7.94 -10.84
C ILE A 10 -3.11 -9.10 -11.18
N GLN A 11 -2.79 -10.31 -10.70
CA GLN A 11 -3.70 -11.46 -10.78
C GLN A 11 -4.85 -11.22 -9.80
N LEU A 12 -6.05 -10.95 -10.32
CA LEU A 12 -7.25 -10.80 -9.50
C LEU A 12 -8.15 -12.04 -9.52
N PHE A 13 -8.05 -12.90 -10.53
CA PHE A 13 -8.85 -14.14 -10.65
C PHE A 13 -8.15 -15.14 -11.59
N GLU A 14 -8.01 -16.40 -11.16
CA GLU A 14 -7.71 -17.59 -11.97
C GLU A 14 -6.76 -17.34 -13.17
N ASP A 15 -5.49 -17.01 -12.95
CA ASP A 15 -4.44 -16.84 -13.98
C ASP A 15 -4.73 -15.89 -15.15
N GLN A 16 -5.85 -15.17 -15.14
CA GLN A 16 -6.19 -14.22 -16.19
C GLN A 16 -5.58 -12.83 -15.95
N LYS A 17 -4.87 -12.34 -16.95
CA LYS A 17 -4.19 -11.04 -16.89
C LYS A 17 -5.15 -9.88 -17.09
N ILE A 18 -5.33 -9.05 -16.05
CA ILE A 18 -6.03 -7.77 -16.12
C ILE A 18 -4.98 -6.69 -16.34
N ARG A 19 -5.13 -5.89 -17.39
CA ARG A 19 -4.26 -4.75 -17.65
C ARG A 19 -4.48 -3.67 -16.60
N THR A 20 -3.39 -3.17 -16.04
CA THR A 20 -3.41 -2.13 -15.00
C THR A 20 -2.51 -0.97 -15.37
N ALA A 21 -2.78 0.20 -14.81
CA ALA A 21 -1.95 1.39 -14.92
C ALA A 21 -1.86 2.10 -13.58
N TRP A 22 -0.67 2.60 -13.24
CA TRP A 22 -0.43 3.38 -12.03
C TRP A 22 -0.40 4.87 -12.36
N ASP A 23 -1.22 5.66 -11.68
CA ASP A 23 -1.20 7.13 -11.72
C ASP A 23 -0.37 7.65 -10.54
N ALA A 24 0.84 8.12 -10.81
CA ALA A 24 1.76 8.59 -9.78
C ALA A 24 1.36 9.95 -9.16
N GLU A 25 0.51 10.75 -9.82
CA GLU A 25 0.03 12.03 -9.28
C GLU A 25 -1.10 11.81 -8.28
N LYS A 26 -1.98 10.84 -8.55
CA LYS A 26 -3.10 10.49 -7.69
C LYS A 26 -2.80 9.38 -6.70
N GLU A 27 -1.66 8.70 -6.87
CA GLU A 27 -1.31 7.49 -6.15
C GLU A 27 -2.42 6.41 -6.21
N GLU A 28 -2.99 6.21 -7.43
CA GLU A 28 -4.10 5.30 -7.67
C GLU A 28 -3.79 4.29 -8.77
N TRP A 29 -4.29 3.05 -8.59
CA TRP A 29 -4.33 2.03 -9.64
C TRP A 29 -5.59 2.17 -10.48
N TYR A 30 -5.42 2.03 -11.78
CA TYR A 30 -6.49 1.93 -12.77
C TYR A 30 -6.48 0.57 -13.43
N PHE A 31 -7.67 -0.02 -13.59
CA PHE A 31 -7.90 -1.35 -14.13
C PHE A 31 -8.71 -1.26 -15.43
N ALA A 32 -8.33 -2.04 -16.45
CA ALA A 32 -9.10 -2.12 -17.69
C ALA A 32 -10.42 -2.83 -17.44
N ILE A 33 -11.53 -2.12 -17.57
CA ILE A 33 -12.88 -2.63 -17.23
C ILE A 33 -13.26 -3.83 -18.09
N VAL A 34 -12.89 -3.79 -19.37
CA VAL A 34 -13.21 -4.90 -20.31
C VAL A 34 -12.51 -6.20 -19.94
N ASP A 35 -11.31 -6.13 -19.35
CA ASP A 35 -10.57 -7.31 -18.92
C ASP A 35 -11.25 -7.95 -17.68
N VAL A 36 -11.67 -7.10 -16.74
CA VAL A 36 -12.42 -7.54 -15.54
C VAL A 36 -13.75 -8.20 -15.93
N ILE A 37 -14.47 -7.59 -16.89
CA ILE A 37 -15.72 -8.16 -17.41
C ILE A 37 -15.46 -9.52 -18.08
N ALA A 38 -14.41 -9.63 -18.88
CA ALA A 38 -14.05 -10.89 -19.52
C ALA A 38 -13.85 -12.02 -18.50
N VAL A 39 -13.16 -11.71 -17.39
CA VAL A 39 -12.93 -12.67 -16.30
C VAL A 39 -14.21 -13.05 -15.57
N LEU A 40 -15.09 -12.09 -15.31
CA LEU A 40 -16.26 -12.28 -14.44
C LEU A 40 -17.54 -12.74 -15.16
N THR A 41 -17.57 -12.75 -16.51
CA THR A 41 -18.85 -12.96 -17.20
C THR A 41 -18.85 -14.07 -18.26
N ASP A 42 -17.73 -14.67 -18.61
CA ASP A 42 -17.60 -15.57 -19.78
C ASP A 42 -18.16 -14.98 -21.08
N SER A 43 -18.25 -13.65 -21.18
CA SER A 43 -18.79 -12.99 -22.34
C SER A 43 -17.89 -13.18 -23.57
N ALA A 44 -18.45 -13.62 -24.67
CA ALA A 44 -17.74 -13.68 -25.95
C ALA A 44 -17.36 -12.29 -26.47
N ASP A 45 -18.07 -11.22 -26.05
CA ASP A 45 -17.79 -9.82 -26.38
C ASP A 45 -17.86 -8.94 -25.13
N PRO A 46 -16.76 -8.87 -24.33
CA PRO A 46 -16.69 -8.03 -23.13
C PRO A 46 -16.85 -6.54 -23.42
N GLN A 47 -16.47 -6.07 -24.63
CA GLN A 47 -16.62 -4.70 -25.06
C GLN A 47 -18.10 -4.30 -25.19
N ASN A 48 -18.89 -5.14 -25.86
CA ASN A 48 -20.33 -4.92 -26.00
C ASN A 48 -21.04 -5.06 -24.65
N TYR A 49 -20.62 -6.03 -23.82
CA TYR A 49 -21.13 -6.19 -22.47
C TYR A 49 -20.94 -4.90 -21.66
N TRP A 50 -19.72 -4.34 -21.67
CA TRP A 50 -19.41 -3.08 -20.99
C TRP A 50 -20.27 -1.92 -21.50
N ARG A 51 -20.43 -1.81 -22.82
CA ARG A 51 -21.27 -0.75 -23.41
C ARG A 51 -22.71 -0.79 -22.89
N VAL A 52 -23.30 -1.99 -22.82
CA VAL A 52 -24.66 -2.18 -22.33
C VAL A 52 -24.76 -1.90 -20.84
N LEU A 53 -23.83 -2.45 -20.03
CA LEU A 53 -23.76 -2.22 -18.59
C LEU A 53 -23.58 -0.74 -18.27
N LYS A 54 -22.65 -0.06 -18.95
CA LYS A 54 -22.39 1.37 -18.79
C LYS A 54 -23.64 2.22 -19.05
N LYS A 55 -24.41 1.88 -20.10
CA LYS A 55 -25.67 2.54 -20.41
C LYS A 55 -26.68 2.35 -19.27
N ARG A 56 -26.90 1.11 -18.82
CA ARG A 56 -27.81 0.80 -17.71
C ARG A 56 -27.44 1.58 -16.44
N LEU A 57 -26.19 1.58 -16.05
CA LEU A 57 -25.68 2.29 -14.86
C LEU A 57 -25.89 3.81 -14.98
N LYS A 58 -25.76 4.35 -16.19
CA LYS A 58 -26.03 5.77 -16.44
C LYS A 58 -27.55 6.06 -16.31
N ASP A 59 -28.39 5.20 -16.86
CA ASP A 59 -29.85 5.38 -16.80
C ASP A 59 -30.36 5.24 -15.34
N GLU A 60 -29.65 4.47 -14.50
CA GLU A 60 -29.87 4.35 -13.04
C GLU A 60 -29.33 5.56 -12.25
N GLY A 61 -28.80 6.59 -12.89
CA GLY A 61 -28.25 7.79 -12.23
C GLY A 61 -26.85 7.62 -11.64
N ASN A 62 -26.11 6.57 -12.01
CA ASN A 62 -24.80 6.26 -11.45
C ASN A 62 -23.66 6.94 -12.24
N GLU A 63 -23.61 8.27 -12.20
CA GLU A 63 -22.63 9.06 -12.97
C GLU A 63 -21.17 8.80 -12.57
N THR A 64 -20.92 8.46 -11.30
CA THR A 64 -19.56 8.18 -10.79
C THR A 64 -18.91 7.01 -11.52
N ILE A 65 -19.70 6.02 -11.96
CA ILE A 65 -19.23 4.84 -12.69
C ILE A 65 -19.09 5.12 -14.18
N THR A 66 -19.93 6.01 -14.72
CA THR A 66 -19.94 6.29 -16.16
C THR A 66 -18.88 7.28 -16.60
N ASN A 67 -18.31 8.05 -15.69
CA ASN A 67 -17.18 8.96 -15.90
C ASN A 67 -15.82 8.23 -15.81
N CYS A 68 -15.74 6.98 -16.33
CA CYS A 68 -14.50 6.24 -16.36
C CYS A 68 -13.46 6.94 -17.24
N ASN A 69 -12.23 6.97 -16.76
CA ASN A 69 -11.11 7.53 -17.50
C ASN A 69 -10.79 6.64 -18.71
N GLY A 70 -10.44 7.25 -19.85
CA GLY A 70 -9.94 6.51 -21.00
C GLY A 70 -8.43 6.61 -21.09
N LEU A 71 -7.72 5.51 -20.85
CA LEU A 71 -6.26 5.43 -20.98
C LEU A 71 -5.86 4.67 -22.25
N LYS A 72 -4.72 5.06 -22.85
CA LYS A 72 -4.12 4.29 -23.93
C LYS A 72 -3.38 3.10 -23.34
N MET A 73 -3.94 1.90 -23.52
CA MET A 73 -3.35 0.64 -23.07
C MET A 73 -3.01 -0.26 -24.24
N THR A 74 -1.99 -1.10 -24.07
CA THR A 74 -1.59 -2.08 -25.09
C THR A 74 -2.66 -3.20 -25.12
N ALA A 75 -3.27 -3.39 -26.29
CA ALA A 75 -4.24 -4.46 -26.52
C ALA A 75 -3.52 -5.80 -26.78
N PRO A 76 -4.21 -6.97 -26.72
CA PRO A 76 -3.60 -8.28 -26.98
C PRO A 76 -2.94 -8.42 -28.35
N ASP A 77 -3.35 -7.60 -29.33
CA ASP A 77 -2.74 -7.51 -30.67
C ASP A 77 -1.51 -6.61 -30.75
N GLY A 78 -1.00 -6.12 -29.60
CA GLY A 78 0.16 -5.24 -29.48
C GLY A 78 -0.08 -3.77 -29.82
N LYS A 79 -1.30 -3.38 -30.23
CA LYS A 79 -1.63 -2.00 -30.58
C LYS A 79 -2.11 -1.23 -29.36
N LYS A 80 -1.68 0.03 -29.24
CA LYS A 80 -2.18 0.95 -28.20
C LYS A 80 -3.58 1.45 -28.55
N ARG A 81 -4.56 1.14 -27.72
CA ARG A 81 -5.96 1.56 -27.88
C ARG A 81 -6.46 2.29 -26.65
N LYS A 82 -7.35 3.27 -26.87
CA LYS A 82 -8.07 3.91 -25.77
C LYS A 82 -8.99 2.89 -25.13
N THR A 83 -8.76 2.61 -23.83
CA THR A 83 -9.48 1.61 -23.04
C THR A 83 -10.13 2.32 -21.84
N ASP A 84 -11.40 2.04 -21.58
CA ASP A 84 -12.06 2.52 -20.36
C ASP A 84 -11.45 1.82 -19.15
N VAL A 85 -11.02 2.63 -18.19
CA VAL A 85 -10.42 2.15 -16.94
C VAL A 85 -11.18 2.68 -15.73
N ALA A 86 -11.17 1.94 -14.65
CA ALA A 86 -11.74 2.30 -13.37
C ALA A 86 -10.68 2.27 -12.27
N ASN A 87 -10.74 3.19 -11.32
CA ASN A 87 -9.98 3.05 -10.08
C ASN A 87 -10.61 1.97 -9.20
N THR A 88 -10.00 1.69 -8.05
CA THR A 88 -10.46 0.60 -7.15
C THR A 88 -11.91 0.79 -6.71
N GLU A 89 -12.32 2.00 -6.30
CA GLU A 89 -13.69 2.26 -5.87
C GLU A 89 -14.71 2.02 -7.00
N GLN A 90 -14.43 2.59 -8.16
CA GLN A 90 -15.29 2.44 -9.35
C GLN A 90 -15.38 0.97 -9.76
N LEU A 91 -14.26 0.25 -9.74
CA LEU A 91 -14.21 -1.17 -10.08
C LEU A 91 -15.09 -2.01 -9.15
N LEU A 92 -14.98 -1.81 -7.84
CA LEU A 92 -15.80 -2.52 -6.85
C LEU A 92 -17.30 -2.29 -7.08
N ARG A 93 -17.70 -1.07 -7.42
CA ARG A 93 -19.11 -0.76 -7.75
C ARG A 93 -19.56 -1.40 -9.05
N ILE A 94 -18.70 -1.42 -10.09
CA ILE A 94 -19.00 -2.09 -11.37
C ILE A 94 -19.23 -3.59 -11.14
N ILE A 95 -18.35 -4.25 -10.37
CA ILE A 95 -18.47 -5.69 -10.09
C ILE A 95 -19.79 -6.04 -9.39
N GLN A 96 -20.23 -5.21 -8.43
CA GLN A 96 -21.54 -5.40 -7.77
C GLN A 96 -22.71 -5.39 -8.76
N SER A 97 -22.58 -4.65 -9.86
CA SER A 97 -23.61 -4.51 -10.88
C SER A 97 -23.58 -5.60 -11.95
N ILE A 98 -22.62 -6.51 -11.92
CA ILE A 98 -22.50 -7.62 -12.87
C ILE A 98 -23.38 -8.80 -12.41
N PRO A 99 -24.46 -9.18 -13.14
CA PRO A 99 -25.29 -10.33 -12.80
C PRO A 99 -24.67 -11.62 -13.34
N SER A 100 -23.54 -12.04 -12.74
CA SER A 100 -22.84 -13.26 -13.11
C SER A 100 -22.54 -14.13 -11.89
N PRO A 101 -22.73 -15.47 -11.97
CA PRO A 101 -22.32 -16.39 -10.90
C PRO A 101 -20.83 -16.26 -10.54
N LYS A 102 -19.96 -15.94 -11.49
CA LYS A 102 -18.53 -15.72 -11.25
C LYS A 102 -18.23 -14.46 -10.44
N ALA A 103 -19.13 -13.49 -10.42
CA ALA A 103 -19.01 -12.29 -9.60
C ALA A 103 -19.51 -12.51 -8.16
N GLU A 104 -20.27 -13.57 -7.89
CA GLU A 104 -20.88 -13.81 -6.56
C GLU A 104 -19.85 -14.02 -5.43
N PRO A 105 -18.75 -14.78 -5.58
CA PRO A 105 -17.74 -14.89 -4.54
C PRO A 105 -17.15 -13.53 -4.15
N PHE A 106 -16.98 -12.64 -5.13
CA PHE A 106 -16.48 -11.30 -4.89
C PHE A 106 -17.49 -10.40 -4.17
N LYS A 107 -18.78 -10.50 -4.53
CA LYS A 107 -19.86 -9.78 -3.85
C LYS A 107 -20.01 -10.24 -2.40
N ALA A 108 -19.93 -11.56 -2.17
CA ALA A 108 -19.95 -12.13 -0.82
C ALA A 108 -18.76 -11.63 0.02
N TRP A 109 -17.55 -11.59 -0.56
CA TRP A 109 -16.37 -11.02 0.09
C TRP A 109 -16.57 -9.54 0.44
N LEU A 110 -17.11 -8.71 -0.47
CA LEU A 110 -17.42 -7.31 -0.19
C LEU A 110 -18.43 -7.15 0.96
N ALA A 111 -19.46 -7.99 1.01
CA ALA A 111 -20.44 -7.98 2.08
C ALA A 111 -19.78 -8.34 3.43
N MET A 112 -18.87 -9.33 3.43
CA MET A 112 -18.09 -9.71 4.61
C MET A 112 -17.20 -8.56 5.09
N VAL A 113 -16.44 -7.92 4.19
CA VAL A 113 -15.59 -6.77 4.52
C VAL A 113 -16.43 -5.61 5.08
N GLY A 114 -17.61 -5.36 4.49
CA GLY A 114 -18.55 -4.34 5.00
C GLY A 114 -19.06 -4.66 6.39
N LYS A 115 -19.40 -5.93 6.66
CA LYS A 115 -19.83 -6.42 7.98
C LYS A 115 -18.71 -6.23 9.01
N GLU A 116 -17.50 -6.71 8.72
CA GLU A 116 -16.32 -6.55 9.58
C GLU A 116 -16.09 -5.09 9.94
N ARG A 117 -16.20 -4.19 8.97
CA ARG A 117 -16.02 -2.74 9.21
C ARG A 117 -17.08 -2.15 10.12
N ILE A 118 -18.33 -2.65 10.08
CA ILE A 118 -19.41 -2.24 11.00
C ILE A 118 -19.12 -2.78 12.41
N GLU A 119 -18.69 -4.04 12.52
CA GLU A 119 -18.34 -4.69 13.79
C GLU A 119 -17.17 -3.98 14.48
N GLU A 120 -16.14 -3.55 13.72
CA GLU A 120 -15.03 -2.75 14.24
C GLU A 120 -15.44 -1.36 14.80
N THR A 121 -16.58 -0.82 14.38
CA THR A 121 -17.13 0.41 15.03
C THR A 121 -17.72 0.14 16.40
N ILE A 122 -18.16 -1.09 16.66
CA ILE A 122 -18.70 -1.53 17.95
C ILE A 122 -17.57 -1.98 18.85
N ASP A 123 -16.60 -2.73 18.29
CA ASP A 123 -15.43 -3.27 18.97
C ASP A 123 -14.15 -2.93 18.18
N PRO A 124 -13.51 -1.77 18.48
CA PRO A 124 -12.30 -1.34 17.77
C PRO A 124 -11.08 -2.26 17.94
N GLU A 125 -11.07 -3.17 18.92
CA GLU A 125 -9.98 -4.12 19.15
C GLU A 125 -9.85 -5.07 17.96
N GLN A 126 -10.95 -5.45 17.32
CA GLN A 126 -10.98 -6.29 16.13
C GLN A 126 -10.17 -5.67 14.95
N ALA A 127 -10.19 -4.33 14.81
CA ALA A 127 -9.38 -3.66 13.80
C ALA A 127 -7.88 -3.77 14.09
N ILE A 128 -7.49 -3.77 15.38
CA ILE A 128 -6.10 -3.94 15.82
C ILE A 128 -5.67 -5.37 15.54
N ASP A 129 -6.46 -6.35 15.94
CA ASP A 129 -6.17 -7.77 15.74
C ASP A 129 -6.03 -8.10 14.24
N ARG A 130 -6.94 -7.60 13.40
CA ARG A 130 -6.84 -7.76 11.95
C ARG A 130 -5.58 -7.10 11.37
N ALA A 131 -5.13 -5.98 11.92
CA ALA A 131 -3.89 -5.34 11.50
C ALA A 131 -2.67 -6.20 11.86
N LEU A 132 -2.63 -6.77 13.08
CA LEU A 132 -1.59 -7.68 13.54
C LEU A 132 -1.53 -8.94 12.67
N ASP A 133 -2.68 -9.58 12.44
CA ASP A 133 -2.80 -10.74 11.56
C ASP A 133 -2.32 -10.44 10.13
N THR A 134 -2.59 -9.24 9.63
CA THR A 134 -2.14 -8.82 8.31
C THR A 134 -0.62 -8.72 8.24
N TYR A 135 0.04 -8.21 9.28
CA TYR A 135 1.51 -8.17 9.34
C TYR A 135 2.10 -9.58 9.45
N LEU A 136 1.53 -10.45 10.30
CA LEU A 136 1.96 -11.84 10.43
C LEU A 136 1.83 -12.60 9.09
N LYS A 137 0.69 -12.48 8.41
CA LYS A 137 0.48 -13.08 7.09
C LYS A 137 1.42 -12.55 6.00
N LYS A 138 1.94 -11.35 6.17
CA LYS A 138 2.99 -10.79 5.31
C LYS A 138 4.39 -11.28 5.68
N GLY A 139 4.54 -12.07 6.74
CA GLY A 139 5.81 -12.67 7.16
C GLY A 139 6.67 -11.77 8.07
N TYR A 140 6.13 -10.69 8.63
CA TYR A 140 6.85 -9.89 9.61
C TYR A 140 6.96 -10.66 10.94
N SER A 141 8.11 -10.55 11.63
CA SER A 141 8.28 -11.14 12.96
C SER A 141 7.48 -10.37 14.02
N GLU A 142 7.12 -11.03 15.11
CA GLU A 142 6.42 -10.38 16.23
C GLU A 142 7.22 -9.22 16.81
N GLU A 143 8.55 -9.34 16.91
CA GLU A 143 9.43 -8.29 17.39
C GLU A 143 9.36 -7.05 16.49
N TRP A 144 9.40 -7.23 15.17
CA TRP A 144 9.26 -6.14 14.22
C TRP A 144 7.88 -5.48 14.33
N ILE A 145 6.81 -6.27 14.48
CA ILE A 145 5.45 -5.77 14.65
C ILE A 145 5.35 -4.90 15.90
N HIS A 146 5.91 -5.32 17.03
CA HIS A 146 5.94 -4.54 18.26
C HIS A 146 6.68 -3.20 18.07
N GLN A 147 7.82 -3.19 17.39
CA GLN A 147 8.55 -1.96 17.07
C GLN A 147 7.71 -1.06 16.15
N ARG A 148 7.01 -1.65 15.19
CA ARG A 148 6.15 -0.90 14.27
C ARG A 148 4.98 -0.23 14.98
N LEU A 149 4.34 -0.90 15.93
CA LEU A 149 3.29 -0.31 16.77
C LEU A 149 3.82 0.84 17.62
N LEU A 150 5.01 0.69 18.19
CA LEU A 150 5.68 1.78 18.92
C LEU A 150 5.95 2.96 18.00
N ALA A 151 6.41 2.72 16.77
CA ALA A 151 6.65 3.77 15.77
C ALA A 151 5.35 4.52 15.40
N ILE A 152 4.22 3.82 15.30
CA ILE A 152 2.91 4.45 15.06
C ILE A 152 2.56 5.38 16.22
N ARG A 153 2.75 4.96 17.48
CA ARG A 153 2.49 5.79 18.66
C ARG A 153 3.35 7.04 18.67
N ILE A 154 4.66 6.90 18.48
CA ILE A 154 5.60 8.03 18.44
C ILE A 154 5.21 9.01 17.33
N ARG A 155 4.83 8.50 16.17
CA ARG A 155 4.35 9.33 15.06
C ARG A 155 3.07 10.10 15.40
N ASN A 156 2.14 9.47 16.09
CA ASN A 156 0.91 10.13 16.53
C ASN A 156 1.22 11.25 17.54
N GLU A 157 2.10 11.00 18.50
CA GLU A 157 2.54 12.02 19.45
C GLU A 157 3.15 13.25 18.75
N LEU A 158 3.98 13.04 17.73
CA LEU A 158 4.56 14.11 16.92
C LEU A 158 3.49 14.91 16.16
N THR A 159 2.54 14.22 15.52
CA THR A 159 1.48 14.89 14.76
C THR A 159 0.51 15.64 15.68
N ASP A 160 0.26 15.14 16.88
CA ASP A 160 -0.52 15.84 17.90
C ASP A 160 0.20 17.10 18.40
N GLU A 161 1.53 17.04 18.58
CA GLU A 161 2.33 18.21 18.92
C GLU A 161 2.29 19.24 17.79
N TRP A 162 2.44 18.85 16.53
CA TRP A 162 2.29 19.74 15.38
C TRP A 162 0.92 20.41 15.33
N LYS A 163 -0.14 19.65 15.57
CA LYS A 163 -1.51 20.18 15.66
C LYS A 163 -1.63 21.24 16.78
N LYS A 164 -1.04 21.00 17.96
CA LYS A 164 -0.99 21.97 19.05
C LYS A 164 -0.21 23.24 18.70
N ARG A 165 0.77 23.15 17.78
CA ARG A 165 1.56 24.27 17.28
C ARG A 165 0.95 24.96 16.05
N GLY A 166 -0.28 24.60 15.68
CA GLY A 166 -1.02 25.23 14.57
C GLY A 166 -0.57 24.82 13.19
N VAL A 167 0.26 23.75 13.06
CA VAL A 167 0.67 23.20 11.76
C VAL A 167 -0.56 22.58 11.07
N GLN A 168 -0.75 22.89 9.79
CA GLN A 168 -1.89 22.40 9.01
C GLN A 168 -1.66 20.98 8.52
N LYS A 169 -2.65 20.10 8.75
CA LYS A 169 -2.62 18.72 8.25
C LYS A 169 -2.54 18.70 6.73
N GLY A 170 -1.85 17.72 6.18
CA GLY A 170 -1.65 17.54 4.75
C GLY A 170 -0.28 18.06 4.31
N ARG A 171 -0.23 19.11 3.49
CA ARG A 171 1.01 19.59 2.88
C ARG A 171 2.09 19.98 3.89
N GLU A 172 1.72 20.68 4.97
CA GLU A 172 2.72 21.11 5.97
C GLU A 172 3.30 19.91 6.74
N TYR A 173 2.45 18.93 7.10
CA TYR A 173 2.91 17.67 7.71
C TYR A 173 3.87 16.91 6.80
N ALA A 174 3.59 16.87 5.50
CA ALA A 174 4.47 16.24 4.52
C ALA A 174 5.83 16.95 4.45
N ILE A 175 5.85 18.28 4.42
CA ILE A 175 7.09 19.08 4.40
C ILE A 175 7.90 18.82 5.67
N LEU A 176 7.29 18.89 6.87
CA LEU A 176 8.00 18.63 8.13
C LEU A 176 8.53 17.20 8.20
N THR A 177 7.76 16.23 7.71
CA THR A 177 8.20 14.84 7.62
C THR A 177 9.43 14.69 6.71
N ASP A 178 9.43 15.37 5.58
CA ASP A 178 10.57 15.38 4.66
C ASP A 178 11.81 16.07 5.27
N GLU A 179 11.64 17.15 6.06
CA GLU A 179 12.75 17.79 6.78
C GLU A 179 13.36 16.85 7.82
N ILE A 180 12.53 16.13 8.60
CA ILE A 180 13.01 15.09 9.52
C ILE A 180 13.76 14.00 8.77
N SER A 181 13.13 13.44 7.72
CA SER A 181 13.70 12.37 6.91
C SER A 181 15.04 12.78 6.32
N ARG A 182 15.12 13.96 5.69
CA ARG A 182 16.33 14.48 5.09
C ARG A 182 17.44 14.70 6.12
N ALA A 183 17.09 15.17 7.32
CA ALA A 183 18.06 15.46 8.37
C ALA A 183 18.71 14.20 8.95
N TRP A 184 17.99 13.07 9.05
CA TRP A 184 18.55 11.83 9.57
C TRP A 184 19.06 10.88 8.49
N SER A 185 18.34 10.74 7.37
CA SER A 185 18.66 9.77 6.31
C SER A 185 19.46 10.37 5.15
N GLY A 186 19.44 11.69 4.99
CA GLY A 186 19.97 12.38 3.81
C GLY A 186 18.99 12.45 2.64
N MET A 187 17.80 11.89 2.77
CA MET A 187 16.81 11.75 1.68
C MET A 187 15.43 12.24 2.11
N THR A 188 14.67 12.78 1.15
CA THR A 188 13.23 12.98 1.34
C THR A 188 12.52 11.62 1.39
N THR A 189 11.31 11.59 1.95
CA THR A 189 10.46 10.40 1.98
C THR A 189 10.28 9.78 0.57
N GLY A 190 10.09 10.63 -0.44
CA GLY A 190 9.95 10.16 -1.83
C GLY A 190 11.24 9.58 -2.41
N GLN A 191 12.42 10.14 -2.07
CA GLN A 191 13.71 9.59 -2.47
C GLN A 191 13.98 8.25 -1.78
N TYR A 192 13.62 8.14 -0.50
CA TYR A 192 13.78 6.92 0.26
C TYR A 192 12.85 5.80 -0.25
N LYS A 193 11.58 6.11 -0.58
CA LYS A 193 10.69 5.17 -1.25
C LYS A 193 11.29 4.63 -2.54
N ARG A 194 11.88 5.50 -3.38
CA ARG A 194 12.54 5.06 -4.62
C ARG A 194 13.74 4.15 -4.38
N LEU A 195 14.56 4.45 -3.35
CA LEU A 195 15.67 3.58 -2.96
C LEU A 195 15.18 2.18 -2.60
N LYS A 196 14.05 2.09 -1.88
CA LYS A 196 13.41 0.83 -1.48
C LYS A 196 12.59 0.15 -2.61
N GLY A 197 12.51 0.74 -3.80
CA GLY A 197 11.70 0.21 -4.91
C GLY A 197 10.19 0.33 -4.71
N LEU A 198 9.73 1.20 -3.78
CA LEU A 198 8.33 1.34 -3.39
C LEU A 198 7.59 2.34 -4.28
N THR A 199 6.32 2.07 -4.54
CA THR A 199 5.38 2.95 -5.23
C THR A 199 4.34 3.53 -4.27
N LYS A 200 3.33 2.74 -3.92
CA LYS A 200 2.24 3.12 -3.00
C LYS A 200 2.48 2.66 -1.56
N GLU A 201 3.32 1.67 -1.39
CA GLU A 201 3.57 1.02 -0.11
C GLU A 201 4.04 2.02 0.96
N ASN A 202 3.73 1.72 2.22
CA ASN A 202 4.19 2.54 3.34
C ASN A 202 5.71 2.36 3.52
N LEU A 203 6.46 3.47 3.51
CA LEU A 203 7.91 3.42 3.67
C LEU A 203 8.33 2.75 4.98
N ARG A 204 7.63 3.04 6.09
CA ARG A 204 7.98 2.48 7.41
C ARG A 204 7.75 0.98 7.50
N ASP A 205 6.78 0.44 6.75
CA ASP A 205 6.54 -1.00 6.69
C ASP A 205 7.64 -1.74 5.91
N ASN A 206 8.50 -1.00 5.20
CA ASN A 206 9.62 -1.52 4.42
C ASN A 206 10.99 -1.09 4.98
N MET A 207 11.03 -0.53 6.18
CA MET A 207 12.26 -0.19 6.91
C MET A 207 12.75 -1.40 7.70
N THR A 208 14.06 -1.64 7.69
CA THR A 208 14.70 -2.58 8.61
C THR A 208 14.53 -2.08 10.05
N ASP A 209 14.73 -2.97 11.03
CA ASP A 209 14.59 -2.63 12.46
C ASP A 209 15.39 -1.37 12.82
N LEU A 210 16.63 -1.29 12.37
CA LEU A 210 17.51 -0.17 12.67
C LEU A 210 17.08 1.14 12.00
N GLU A 211 16.61 1.09 10.75
CA GLU A 211 16.04 2.24 10.06
C GLU A 211 14.78 2.73 10.77
N LEU A 212 13.95 1.80 11.26
CA LEU A 212 12.74 2.11 12.02
C LEU A 212 13.05 2.75 13.36
N VAL A 213 14.02 2.21 14.11
CA VAL A 213 14.49 2.77 15.39
C VAL A 213 15.03 4.19 15.21
N LEU A 214 15.85 4.44 14.19
CA LEU A 214 16.37 5.80 13.92
C LEU A 214 15.27 6.77 13.49
N THR A 215 14.28 6.30 12.75
CA THR A 215 13.09 7.11 12.43
C THR A 215 12.31 7.47 13.69
N MET A 216 12.11 6.51 14.61
CA MET A 216 11.48 6.77 15.90
C MET A 216 12.27 7.76 16.75
N LEU A 217 13.60 7.64 16.79
CA LEU A 217 14.47 8.57 17.50
C LEU A 217 14.35 10.01 16.93
N ALA A 218 14.32 10.15 15.61
CA ALA A 218 14.16 11.43 14.95
C ALA A 218 12.81 12.09 15.28
N GLU A 219 11.73 11.31 15.25
CA GLU A 219 10.37 11.78 15.53
C GLU A 219 10.19 12.12 17.03
N ALA A 220 10.66 11.28 17.94
CA ALA A 220 10.61 11.51 19.38
C ALA A 220 11.44 12.75 19.78
N SER A 221 12.66 12.88 19.25
CA SER A 221 13.51 14.04 19.49
C SER A 221 12.86 15.33 18.96
N THR A 222 12.21 15.27 17.79
CA THR A 222 11.46 16.42 17.24
C THR A 222 10.34 16.83 18.19
N THR A 223 9.58 15.86 18.72
CA THR A 223 8.48 16.10 19.65
C THR A 223 8.98 16.78 20.94
N ASP A 224 10.06 16.26 21.52
CA ASP A 224 10.63 16.80 22.77
C ASP A 224 11.20 18.21 22.59
N ILE A 225 11.94 18.43 21.49
CA ILE A 225 12.45 19.76 21.13
C ILE A 225 11.28 20.73 20.90
N SER A 226 10.20 20.30 20.25
CA SER A 226 9.00 21.12 20.02
C SER A 226 8.33 21.52 21.32
N LYS A 227 8.15 20.58 22.25
CA LYS A 227 7.57 20.86 23.59
C LYS A 227 8.38 21.90 24.36
N THR A 228 9.70 21.85 24.24
CA THR A 228 10.64 22.77 24.91
C THR A 228 10.70 24.14 24.23
N ALA A 229 10.89 24.15 22.90
CA ALA A 229 11.09 25.37 22.11
C ALA A 229 9.78 26.14 21.84
N LYS A 230 8.63 25.45 21.89
CA LYS A 230 7.28 25.99 21.66
C LYS A 230 7.17 26.83 20.39
N PRO A 231 7.50 26.29 19.20
CA PRO A 231 7.47 27.03 17.95
C PRO A 231 6.07 27.59 17.66
N GLN A 232 6.00 28.83 17.18
CA GLN A 232 4.75 29.54 16.91
C GLN A 232 4.45 29.67 15.42
N THR A 233 5.47 29.52 14.57
CA THR A 233 5.34 29.65 13.12
C THR A 233 5.71 28.35 12.42
N PHE A 234 5.26 28.19 11.17
CA PHE A 234 5.62 27.02 10.36
C PHE A 234 7.14 26.91 10.15
N GLU A 235 7.83 28.03 9.92
CA GLU A 235 9.28 28.02 9.73
C GLU A 235 10.04 27.61 11.00
N GLU A 236 9.58 28.04 12.17
CA GLU A 236 10.13 27.58 13.45
C GLU A 236 9.90 26.06 13.65
N ASN A 237 8.71 25.54 13.32
CA ASN A 237 8.44 24.11 13.33
C ASN A 237 9.36 23.34 12.37
N LYS A 238 9.67 23.91 11.21
CA LYS A 238 10.62 23.33 10.25
C LYS A 238 12.05 23.27 10.80
N GLN A 239 12.50 24.32 11.52
CA GLN A 239 13.80 24.30 12.21
C GLN A 239 13.83 23.24 13.33
N VAL A 240 12.75 23.09 14.08
CA VAL A 240 12.61 22.04 15.10
C VAL A 240 12.70 20.66 14.46
N ALA A 241 11.99 20.44 13.34
CA ALA A 241 12.03 19.19 12.58
C ALA A 241 13.46 18.82 12.12
N LYS A 242 14.19 19.78 11.58
CA LYS A 242 15.61 19.59 11.22
C LYS A 242 16.48 19.22 12.41
N ARG A 243 16.29 19.88 13.55
CA ARG A 243 17.05 19.61 14.77
C ARG A 243 16.78 18.21 15.31
N GLY A 244 15.51 17.80 15.37
CA GLY A 244 15.13 16.45 15.81
C GLY A 244 15.67 15.37 14.88
N GLY A 245 15.54 15.55 13.56
CA GLY A 245 16.13 14.64 12.59
C GLY A 245 17.67 14.56 12.68
N LYS A 246 18.34 15.68 12.98
CA LYS A 246 19.81 15.70 13.15
C LYS A 246 20.28 14.83 14.32
N VAL A 247 19.51 14.71 15.40
CA VAL A 247 19.86 13.83 16.54
C VAL A 247 20.00 12.38 16.05
N ALA A 248 19.02 11.88 15.31
CA ALA A 248 19.10 10.54 14.74
C ALA A 248 20.16 10.43 13.64
N GLY A 249 20.40 11.49 12.86
CA GLY A 249 21.47 11.55 11.87
C GLY A 249 22.86 11.37 12.48
N ILE A 250 23.12 11.99 13.62
CA ILE A 250 24.38 11.82 14.38
C ILE A 250 24.49 10.37 14.88
N ALA A 251 23.41 9.83 15.46
CA ALA A 251 23.40 8.44 15.92
C ALA A 251 23.67 7.46 14.77
N ARG A 252 23.06 7.66 13.60
CA ARG A 252 23.34 6.89 12.40
C ARG A 252 24.81 6.94 12.00
N GLN A 253 25.38 8.15 11.89
CA GLN A 253 26.79 8.34 11.49
C GLN A 253 27.76 7.65 12.46
N ALA A 254 27.51 7.76 13.78
CA ALA A 254 28.31 7.09 14.79
C ALA A 254 28.25 5.55 14.61
N LEU A 255 27.06 5.00 14.37
CA LEU A 255 26.88 3.57 14.18
C LEU A 255 27.54 3.07 12.88
N GLU A 256 27.42 3.83 11.80
CA GLU A 256 28.07 3.50 10.52
C GLU A 256 29.59 3.55 10.62
N ALA A 257 30.14 4.47 11.44
CA ALA A 257 31.57 4.55 11.71
C ALA A 257 32.10 3.37 12.52
N GLU A 258 31.34 2.90 13.53
CA GLU A 258 31.71 1.76 14.38
C GLU A 258 31.57 0.42 13.64
N THR A 259 30.53 0.29 12.84
CA THR A 259 30.23 -1.00 12.16
C THR A 259 30.86 -1.15 10.79
N GLY A 260 31.27 -0.05 10.16
CA GLY A 260 31.75 0.00 8.79
C GLY A 260 30.67 -0.35 7.74
N LYS A 261 29.38 -0.36 8.13
CA LYS A 261 28.28 -0.75 7.28
C LYS A 261 27.24 0.38 7.21
N PRO A 262 26.67 0.66 6.01
CA PRO A 262 25.59 1.63 5.90
C PRO A 262 24.34 1.10 6.62
N VAL A 263 23.66 1.97 7.37
CA VAL A 263 22.36 1.68 7.99
C VAL A 263 21.27 1.66 6.93
N ILE A 264 21.30 2.63 6.02
CA ILE A 264 20.28 2.77 4.99
C ILE A 264 20.67 1.92 3.79
N THR A 265 19.81 0.99 3.43
CA THR A 265 20.02 0.05 2.32
C THR A 265 18.78 -0.07 1.46
N GLU A 266 18.91 -0.71 0.30
CA GLU A 266 17.79 -1.10 -0.56
C GLU A 266 16.95 -2.24 0.04
N LYS A 267 17.47 -2.95 1.06
CA LYS A 267 16.77 -4.07 1.70
C LYS A 267 15.49 -3.59 2.37
N ASN A 268 14.41 -4.30 2.09
CA ASN A 268 13.14 -4.13 2.78
C ASN A 268 13.13 -4.95 4.08
N ALA A 269 12.30 -4.57 5.05
CA ALA A 269 12.06 -5.34 6.26
C ALA A 269 11.57 -6.75 5.94
N PHE A 270 10.93 -6.87 4.79
CA PHE A 270 10.41 -8.11 4.24
C PHE A 270 10.86 -8.24 2.77
N ASP A 271 11.53 -9.36 2.44
CA ASP A 271 11.89 -9.70 1.06
C ASP A 271 10.84 -10.68 0.51
N PHE A 272 9.94 -10.14 -0.34
CA PHE A 272 8.89 -10.93 -0.97
C PHE A 272 9.44 -12.08 -1.82
N GLN A 273 10.63 -11.92 -2.42
CA GLN A 273 11.28 -12.99 -3.19
C GLN A 273 11.75 -14.13 -2.28
N GLN A 274 12.25 -13.77 -1.09
CA GLN A 274 12.63 -14.76 -0.08
C GLN A 274 11.41 -15.56 0.38
N LEU A 275 10.29 -14.89 0.68
CA LEU A 275 9.05 -15.58 1.08
C LEU A 275 8.54 -16.54 0.02
N VAL A 276 8.47 -16.11 -1.23
CA VAL A 276 8.05 -16.98 -2.34
C VAL A 276 8.97 -18.17 -2.46
N THR A 277 10.29 -17.96 -2.29
CA THR A 277 11.28 -19.05 -2.32
C THR A 277 11.09 -20.01 -1.15
N ASP A 278 10.82 -19.49 0.05
CA ASP A 278 10.62 -20.29 1.25
C ASP A 278 9.29 -21.07 1.17
N ILE A 279 8.19 -20.44 0.73
CA ILE A 279 6.90 -21.12 0.49
C ILE A 279 7.04 -22.23 -0.56
N VAL A 280 7.80 -21.99 -1.64
CA VAL A 280 8.03 -23.00 -2.67
C VAL A 280 8.87 -24.16 -2.14
N LYS A 281 9.87 -23.89 -1.28
CA LYS A 281 10.64 -24.93 -0.61
C LYS A 281 9.78 -25.75 0.35
N ASP A 282 9.01 -25.08 1.21
CA ASP A 282 8.11 -25.75 2.16
C ASP A 282 7.06 -26.60 1.45
N ALA A 283 6.52 -26.11 0.32
CA ALA A 283 5.59 -26.86 -0.52
C ALA A 283 6.25 -28.08 -1.19
N ALA A 284 7.55 -28.00 -1.52
CA ALA A 284 8.29 -29.10 -2.12
C ALA A 284 8.76 -30.15 -1.07
N GLU A 285 8.80 -29.78 0.22
CA GLU A 285 9.15 -30.68 1.34
C GLU A 285 7.94 -31.35 1.98
N LEU A 286 6.70 -31.03 1.56
CA LEU A 286 5.52 -31.77 1.99
C LEU A 286 5.58 -33.20 1.44
N PRO A 287 5.45 -34.23 2.30
CA PRO A 287 5.47 -35.62 1.85
C PRO A 287 4.32 -35.85 0.87
N GLU A 288 4.61 -36.46 -0.28
CA GLU A 288 3.58 -36.93 -1.21
C GLU A 288 2.56 -37.77 -0.44
N ASN A 289 1.29 -37.36 -0.54
CA ASN A 289 0.18 -38.04 0.11
C ASN A 289 0.21 -39.54 -0.26
N PRO A 290 0.27 -40.49 0.71
CA PRO A 290 0.16 -41.89 0.40
C PRO A 290 -1.32 -42.24 0.20
N THR A 291 -1.88 -41.93 -0.96
CA THR A 291 -3.16 -42.41 -1.40
C THR A 291 -2.98 -43.11 -2.75
N GLU A 292 -3.01 -44.37 -2.72
CA GLU A 292 -3.88 -45.37 -3.30
C GLU A 292 -3.15 -46.72 -3.35
N LYS A 293 -3.23 -47.48 -2.28
CA LYS A 293 -3.22 -48.95 -2.46
C LYS A 293 -4.61 -49.30 -2.94
N LYS A 294 -4.75 -49.51 -4.23
CA LYS A 294 -5.86 -50.30 -4.79
C LYS A 294 -5.72 -51.70 -4.28
N ASP A 295 -6.60 -52.10 -3.37
CA ASP A 295 -6.88 -53.50 -3.13
C ASP A 295 -7.49 -54.06 -4.44
N LYS A 296 -6.70 -54.91 -5.08
CA LYS A 296 -7.16 -55.92 -5.98
C LYS A 296 -7.00 -57.21 -5.21
N ASP A 297 -8.13 -57.77 -4.79
CA ASP A 297 -8.41 -59.20 -4.76
C ASP A 297 -9.97 -59.38 -4.79
#